data_432c8ac55d2d04cac9c3495b8b3c977f
#
_entry.id   432c8ac55d2d04cac9c3495b8b3c977f
#
_cell.length_a   1.000
_cell.length_b   1.000
_cell.length_c   1.000
_cell.angle_alpha   90.00
_cell.angle_beta   90.00
_cell.angle_gamma   90.00
#
_symmetry.space_group_name_H-M   'P 1'
#
loop_
_entity.id
_entity.type
_entity.pdbx_description
1 polymer ?
#
loop_
_entity_poly.entity_id
_entity_poly.type
_entity_poly.pdbx_seq_one_letter_code
_entity_poly.pdbx_strand_id
1 'polypeptide(L)'
;MKAVTLVGVGCLWLLTTGCAVNSVTSRGPADEVATQTVITSEFGWGVKPLLPAPAPQTLPKVKPAKAMGWPQGRSPTPAEGFKVAPFAAGLDHPRWLLVLPNGDVLVAESDAPDKGAAQGGIMGWIAKQVMRYAGSGLPSANRITLLRDVDGDGVADVKVPFIENLNSPFGMARHEDVLLVANTDAVLAFDYVEGSTQIDTPGRQVLALPAQAPNSHWTKNLLLDAESNRLFVAVGSNSNIGELGAEQEVGRAAIWAVDLKTFDAEIYARGLRNPVGMALHPKTGALWTAVNERDQLGDDLVPDYLAEVVQGDDYGWPTQYWGVLRDPRVPADWSEGPSSGNDLAVMRRPQDGARNPSIRIPAYALGAHTASLGLAFYANEAMPAFQSGAIIGQHGSWNREPKSGYQVIFVPFDQSGQPVGAPLPILTGFLDDKGRAMGRPVGVVVDQ
;
A
#
# COMPACT_ATOMS: atom_id res chain seq x y z
N MET A 1 31.22 -30.81 -35.34
CA MET A 1 29.95 -31.44 -35.76
C MET A 1 29.38 -32.19 -34.56
N LYS A 2 28.37 -31.62 -33.92
CA LYS A 2 27.43 -32.34 -33.06
C LYS A 2 26.08 -31.63 -33.19
N ALA A 3 25.11 -32.39 -33.65
CA ALA A 3 23.78 -31.98 -33.94
C ALA A 3 22.98 -31.65 -32.68
N VAL A 4 22.17 -30.60 -32.72
CA VAL A 4 21.17 -30.27 -31.72
C VAL A 4 19.81 -30.66 -32.27
N THR A 5 19.15 -31.61 -31.64
CA THR A 5 17.83 -32.11 -31.99
C THR A 5 16.76 -31.19 -31.38
N LEU A 6 15.93 -30.58 -32.21
CA LEU A 6 14.68 -29.92 -31.77
C LEU A 6 13.59 -30.98 -31.63
N VAL A 7 12.96 -30.98 -30.43
CA VAL A 7 11.72 -31.74 -30.21
C VAL A 7 10.55 -30.76 -30.29
N GLY A 8 9.72 -30.95 -31.32
CA GLY A 8 8.46 -30.25 -31.47
C GLY A 8 7.35 -30.97 -30.68
N VAL A 9 6.54 -30.21 -29.97
CA VAL A 9 5.32 -30.70 -29.32
C VAL A 9 4.12 -30.23 -30.11
N GLY A 10 3.40 -31.21 -30.65
CA GLY A 10 2.22 -31.01 -31.49
C GLY A 10 0.97 -30.61 -30.69
N CYS A 11 0.19 -29.73 -31.31
CA CYS A 11 -1.16 -29.38 -30.87
C CYS A 11 -2.14 -30.49 -31.18
N LEU A 12 -2.88 -30.95 -30.19
CA LEU A 12 -4.04 -31.84 -30.38
C LEU A 12 -5.31 -31.00 -30.25
N TRP A 13 -6.09 -30.92 -31.33
CA TRP A 13 -7.42 -30.32 -31.37
C TRP A 13 -8.46 -31.39 -31.00
N LEU A 14 -9.31 -31.08 -30.05
CA LEU A 14 -10.56 -31.81 -29.82
C LEU A 14 -11.75 -30.88 -30.03
N LEU A 15 -12.48 -31.14 -31.10
CA LEU A 15 -13.77 -30.57 -31.43
C LEU A 15 -14.86 -31.33 -30.63
N THR A 16 -15.69 -30.65 -29.85
CA THR A 16 -17.00 -31.17 -29.42
C THR A 16 -18.07 -30.15 -29.82
N THR A 17 -18.96 -30.62 -30.70
CA THR A 17 -20.18 -29.99 -31.15
C THR A 17 -21.27 -30.09 -30.07
N GLY A 18 -21.94 -29.00 -29.77
CA GLY A 18 -23.12 -28.95 -28.92
C GLY A 18 -24.09 -27.85 -29.34
N CYS A 19 -25.31 -28.19 -29.55
CA CYS A 19 -26.42 -27.52 -30.25
C CYS A 19 -26.75 -26.11 -29.78
N ALA A 20 -27.09 -25.29 -30.78
CA ALA A 20 -27.70 -23.98 -30.65
C ALA A 20 -29.20 -24.09 -30.30
N VAL A 21 -29.69 -23.22 -29.43
CA VAL A 21 -31.09 -22.81 -29.38
C VAL A 21 -31.11 -21.29 -29.55
N ASN A 22 -31.64 -20.87 -30.70
CA ASN A 22 -31.91 -19.45 -31.01
C ASN A 22 -33.13 -18.94 -30.25
N SER A 23 -32.97 -17.82 -29.56
CA SER A 23 -34.10 -16.89 -29.35
C SER A 23 -33.59 -15.47 -29.63
N VAL A 24 -34.01 -14.95 -30.76
CA VAL A 24 -33.80 -13.57 -31.19
C VAL A 24 -34.77 -12.69 -30.44
N THR A 25 -34.28 -11.78 -29.60
CA THR A 25 -35.02 -10.54 -29.26
C THR A 25 -34.06 -9.38 -29.46
N SER A 26 -34.37 -8.60 -30.49
CA SER A 26 -33.72 -7.32 -30.81
C SER A 26 -33.98 -6.31 -29.66
N ARG A 27 -32.91 -5.85 -28.97
CA ARG A 27 -32.88 -4.58 -28.27
C ARG A 27 -31.73 -3.77 -28.82
N GLY A 28 -32.02 -2.47 -29.10
CA GLY A 28 -31.03 -1.51 -29.61
C GLY A 28 -29.90 -1.24 -28.62
N PRO A 29 -28.87 -0.50 -29.05
CA PRO A 29 -27.68 -0.25 -28.22
C PRO A 29 -28.05 0.66 -27.07
N ALA A 30 -28.34 0.08 -25.91
CA ALA A 30 -28.29 0.77 -24.64
C ALA A 30 -26.87 0.63 -24.12
N ASP A 31 -26.28 1.72 -23.71
CA ASP A 31 -24.99 1.82 -23.08
C ASP A 31 -24.85 0.76 -21.95
N GLU A 32 -24.20 -0.34 -22.25
CA GLU A 32 -23.72 -1.30 -21.26
C GLU A 32 -22.53 -0.66 -20.54
N VAL A 33 -22.81 0.17 -19.55
CA VAL A 33 -21.83 0.50 -18.52
C VAL A 33 -21.53 -0.83 -17.82
N ALA A 34 -20.43 -1.45 -18.20
CA ALA A 34 -19.92 -2.64 -17.54
C ALA A 34 -19.70 -2.27 -16.05
N THR A 35 -20.63 -2.67 -15.21
CA THR A 35 -20.49 -2.58 -13.75
C THR A 35 -19.37 -3.53 -13.38
N GLN A 36 -18.15 -3.00 -13.26
CA GLN A 36 -17.00 -3.76 -12.80
C GLN A 36 -17.31 -4.24 -11.38
N THR A 37 -17.52 -5.53 -11.22
CA THR A 37 -17.77 -6.14 -9.92
C THR A 37 -16.53 -5.94 -9.07
N VAL A 38 -16.63 -5.12 -8.04
CA VAL A 38 -15.53 -4.74 -7.13
C VAL A 38 -14.94 -5.95 -6.40
N ILE A 39 -15.76 -6.95 -6.12
CA ILE A 39 -15.35 -8.18 -5.46
C ILE A 39 -15.14 -9.25 -6.52
N THR A 40 -13.88 -9.57 -6.80
CA THR A 40 -13.50 -10.56 -7.81
C THR A 40 -13.42 -11.99 -7.26
N SER A 41 -13.58 -12.17 -5.94
CA SER A 41 -13.54 -13.44 -5.23
C SER A 41 -14.45 -13.39 -4.01
N GLU A 42 -15.05 -14.52 -3.63
CA GLU A 42 -15.77 -14.68 -2.36
C GLU A 42 -14.82 -14.78 -1.15
N PHE A 43 -13.52 -14.97 -1.41
CA PHE A 43 -12.51 -15.15 -0.38
C PHE A 43 -11.86 -13.83 0.04
N GLY A 44 -11.49 -13.77 1.31
CA GLY A 44 -10.59 -12.75 1.84
C GLY A 44 -11.22 -11.37 2.04
N TRP A 45 -12.54 -11.26 2.27
CA TRP A 45 -13.22 -9.99 2.52
C TRP A 45 -13.99 -9.98 3.84
N GLY A 46 -13.99 -8.82 4.51
CA GLY A 46 -14.85 -8.56 5.66
C GLY A 46 -14.26 -8.98 7.01
N VAL A 47 -15.08 -8.87 8.06
CA VAL A 47 -14.72 -9.12 9.46
C VAL A 47 -14.43 -10.61 9.71
N LYS A 48 -15.13 -11.50 9.00
CA LYS A 48 -14.98 -12.96 9.08
C LYS A 48 -14.76 -13.52 7.68
N PRO A 49 -13.57 -13.32 7.09
CA PRO A 49 -13.32 -13.74 5.72
C PRO A 49 -13.34 -15.26 5.59
N LEU A 50 -13.87 -15.74 4.49
CA LEU A 50 -13.62 -17.10 4.06
C LEU A 50 -12.20 -17.17 3.51
N LEU A 51 -11.37 -18.05 4.06
CA LEU A 51 -9.97 -18.22 3.64
C LEU A 51 -9.79 -19.62 3.07
N PRO A 52 -9.31 -19.78 1.81
CA PRO A 52 -9.05 -21.11 1.24
C PRO A 52 -7.83 -21.76 1.89
N ALA A 53 -7.62 -23.04 1.60
CA ALA A 53 -6.39 -23.72 1.97
C ALA A 53 -5.18 -23.08 1.23
N PRO A 54 -4.01 -22.96 1.88
CA PRO A 54 -2.83 -22.42 1.25
C PRO A 54 -2.37 -23.31 0.08
N ALA A 55 -2.03 -22.66 -1.05
CA ALA A 55 -1.48 -23.28 -2.24
C ALA A 55 -0.09 -22.71 -2.56
N PRO A 56 0.97 -23.13 -1.85
CA PRO A 56 2.30 -22.58 -1.99
C PRO A 56 2.84 -22.71 -3.43
N GLN A 57 3.39 -21.61 -3.94
CA GLN A 57 3.96 -21.53 -5.28
C GLN A 57 5.48 -21.39 -5.18
N THR A 58 6.23 -22.24 -5.87
CA THR A 58 7.71 -22.17 -5.94
C THR A 58 8.20 -21.04 -6.82
N LEU A 59 7.43 -20.67 -7.84
CA LEU A 59 7.72 -19.53 -8.70
C LEU A 59 6.60 -18.51 -8.59
N PRO A 60 6.94 -17.20 -8.51
CA PRO A 60 5.92 -16.17 -8.47
C PRO A 60 5.14 -16.15 -9.77
N LYS A 61 3.82 -16.10 -9.67
CA LYS A 61 2.95 -15.79 -10.79
C LYS A 61 3.16 -14.31 -11.14
N VAL A 62 3.53 -14.00 -12.38
CA VAL A 62 3.78 -12.63 -12.83
C VAL A 62 2.71 -12.25 -13.85
N LYS A 63 1.78 -11.40 -13.45
CA LYS A 63 0.61 -10.95 -14.24
C LYS A 63 0.34 -9.44 -14.05
N PRO A 64 1.34 -8.55 -14.20
CA PRO A 64 1.13 -7.12 -14.02
C PRO A 64 0.16 -6.58 -15.08
N ALA A 65 -0.61 -5.56 -14.70
CA ALA A 65 -1.35 -4.77 -15.66
C ALA A 65 -0.37 -3.83 -16.41
N LYS A 66 -0.52 -3.73 -17.72
CA LYS A 66 0.24 -2.76 -18.52
C LYS A 66 -0.17 -1.34 -18.12
N ALA A 67 0.77 -0.50 -17.71
CA ALA A 67 0.50 0.90 -17.46
C ALA A 67 0.21 1.65 -18.76
N MET A 68 -0.88 2.43 -18.78
CA MET A 68 -1.32 3.22 -19.95
C MET A 68 -1.47 4.70 -19.62
N GLY A 69 -1.79 5.04 -18.37
CA GLY A 69 -2.23 6.37 -18.00
C GLY A 69 -3.65 6.69 -18.47
N TRP A 70 -4.21 7.77 -17.95
CA TRP A 70 -5.56 8.22 -18.32
C TRP A 70 -5.55 8.89 -19.70
N PRO A 71 -6.36 8.43 -20.66
CA PRO A 71 -6.57 9.17 -21.90
C PRO A 71 -7.23 10.51 -21.64
N GLN A 72 -7.00 11.48 -22.52
CA GLN A 72 -7.64 12.78 -22.42
C GLN A 72 -9.17 12.66 -22.30
N GLY A 73 -9.75 13.36 -21.33
CA GLY A 73 -11.19 13.35 -21.06
C GLY A 73 -11.71 12.09 -20.38
N ARG A 74 -10.83 11.18 -19.95
CA ARG A 74 -11.21 10.02 -19.14
C ARG A 74 -10.74 10.18 -17.68
N SER A 75 -11.58 9.72 -16.75
CA SER A 75 -11.34 9.71 -15.31
C SER A 75 -11.82 8.39 -14.70
N PRO A 76 -11.49 8.08 -13.46
CA PRO A 76 -12.13 7.00 -12.71
C PRO A 76 -13.64 7.16 -12.67
N THR A 77 -14.36 6.07 -12.48
CA THR A 77 -15.82 6.08 -12.31
C THR A 77 -16.13 6.24 -10.83
N PRO A 78 -16.78 7.35 -10.42
CA PRO A 78 -17.18 7.55 -9.03
C PRO A 78 -18.43 6.73 -8.69
N ALA A 79 -18.63 6.47 -7.38
CA ALA A 79 -19.90 5.95 -6.87
C ALA A 79 -21.04 6.93 -7.13
N GLU A 80 -22.29 6.44 -7.10
CA GLU A 80 -23.48 7.27 -7.25
C GLU A 80 -23.51 8.40 -6.20
N GLY A 81 -23.81 9.60 -6.65
CA GLY A 81 -23.82 10.81 -5.82
C GLY A 81 -22.46 11.50 -5.68
N PHE A 82 -21.37 10.92 -6.19
CA PHE A 82 -20.04 11.53 -6.20
C PHE A 82 -19.71 12.16 -7.55
N LYS A 83 -18.84 13.15 -7.52
CA LYS A 83 -18.15 13.68 -8.69
C LYS A 83 -16.66 13.39 -8.57
N VAL A 84 -16.01 13.22 -9.70
CA VAL A 84 -14.55 13.08 -9.77
C VAL A 84 -13.97 14.09 -10.74
N ALA A 85 -12.91 14.77 -10.33
CA ALA A 85 -12.15 15.69 -11.16
C ALA A 85 -10.64 15.49 -10.90
N PRO A 86 -9.77 15.70 -11.90
CA PRO A 86 -8.34 15.73 -11.68
C PRO A 86 -7.96 17.02 -10.98
N PHE A 87 -7.41 16.92 -9.75
CA PHE A 87 -6.87 18.08 -9.03
C PHE A 87 -5.57 18.59 -9.65
N ALA A 88 -4.68 17.66 -10.07
CA ALA A 88 -3.47 17.99 -10.80
C ALA A 88 -3.07 16.84 -11.74
N ALA A 89 -2.30 17.16 -12.77
CA ALA A 89 -1.76 16.22 -13.74
C ALA A 89 -0.26 16.47 -13.98
N GLY A 90 0.42 15.52 -14.65
CA GLY A 90 1.83 15.64 -14.99
C GLY A 90 2.75 15.58 -13.75
N LEU A 91 2.41 14.72 -12.79
CA LEU A 91 3.25 14.35 -11.65
C LEU A 91 4.02 13.06 -11.99
N ASP A 92 5.22 12.93 -11.43
CA ASP A 92 6.11 11.78 -11.62
C ASP A 92 5.94 10.78 -10.48
N HIS A 93 5.15 9.73 -10.68
CA HIS A 93 4.91 8.69 -9.67
C HIS A 93 4.42 9.25 -8.32
N PRO A 94 3.29 10.00 -8.29
CA PRO A 94 2.74 10.51 -7.04
C PRO A 94 2.38 9.34 -6.12
N ARG A 95 2.80 9.42 -4.83
CA ARG A 95 2.65 8.33 -3.87
C ARG A 95 1.79 8.72 -2.68
N TRP A 96 2.19 9.74 -1.96
CA TRP A 96 1.53 10.13 -0.72
C TRP A 96 1.15 11.59 -0.75
N LEU A 97 0.15 11.94 0.04
CA LEU A 97 -0.46 13.26 0.09
C LEU A 97 -0.45 13.77 1.52
N LEU A 98 -0.24 15.06 1.70
CA LEU A 98 -0.47 15.77 2.95
C LEU A 98 -1.20 17.08 2.62
N VAL A 99 -2.39 17.26 3.18
CA VAL A 99 -3.11 18.53 3.12
C VAL A 99 -2.62 19.42 4.26
N LEU A 100 -2.20 20.62 3.96
CA LEU A 100 -1.76 21.63 4.92
C LEU A 100 -2.94 22.49 5.38
N PRO A 101 -2.88 23.12 6.56
CA PRO A 101 -4.01 23.89 7.10
C PRO A 101 -4.50 25.04 6.22
N ASN A 102 -3.63 25.57 5.36
CA ASN A 102 -3.97 26.61 4.38
C ASN A 102 -4.58 26.07 3.07
N GLY A 103 -4.86 24.76 3.00
CA GLY A 103 -5.42 24.10 1.82
C GLY A 103 -4.39 23.63 0.78
N ASP A 104 -3.11 23.96 0.94
CA ASP A 104 -2.07 23.43 0.04
C ASP A 104 -1.96 21.91 0.17
N VAL A 105 -1.71 21.23 -0.94
CA VAL A 105 -1.49 19.79 -0.97
C VAL A 105 -0.04 19.49 -1.32
N LEU A 106 0.66 18.82 -0.42
CA LEU A 106 1.99 18.29 -0.68
C LEU A 106 1.88 16.87 -1.24
N VAL A 107 2.63 16.59 -2.30
CA VAL A 107 2.66 15.29 -2.99
C VAL A 107 4.08 14.75 -2.99
N ALA A 108 4.29 13.56 -2.41
CA ALA A 108 5.54 12.84 -2.55
C ALA A 108 5.60 12.18 -3.93
N GLU A 109 6.58 12.60 -4.74
CA GLU A 109 6.85 12.02 -6.06
C GLU A 109 8.11 11.17 -6.01
N SER A 110 7.93 9.84 -6.07
CA SER A 110 9.05 8.90 -5.90
C SER A 110 8.78 7.53 -6.53
N ASP A 111 9.84 6.85 -6.89
CA ASP A 111 9.85 5.41 -7.20
C ASP A 111 10.84 4.69 -6.28
N ALA A 112 10.86 3.35 -6.35
CA ALA A 112 11.76 2.54 -5.54
C ALA A 112 13.22 2.99 -5.73
N PRO A 113 14.02 3.03 -4.65
CA PRO A 113 15.43 3.34 -4.76
C PRO A 113 16.15 2.33 -5.65
N ASP A 114 17.25 2.76 -6.27
CA ASP A 114 18.04 1.85 -7.11
C ASP A 114 18.58 0.70 -6.25
N LYS A 115 18.24 -0.52 -6.62
CA LYS A 115 18.65 -1.74 -5.91
C LYS A 115 20.11 -2.15 -6.19
N GLY A 116 20.84 -1.34 -6.95
CA GLY A 116 22.23 -1.56 -7.29
C GLY A 116 22.49 -2.87 -8.06
N ALA A 117 23.75 -3.37 -8.00
CA ALA A 117 24.20 -4.56 -8.71
C ALA A 117 23.55 -5.88 -8.23
N ALA A 118 22.80 -5.87 -7.12
CA ALA A 118 22.16 -7.07 -6.55
C ALA A 118 21.11 -7.71 -7.49
N GLN A 119 20.66 -6.98 -8.53
CA GLN A 119 19.78 -7.47 -9.59
C GLN A 119 20.46 -7.53 -10.96
N GLY A 120 21.75 -7.87 -11.00
CA GLY A 120 22.48 -8.07 -12.24
C GLY A 120 22.08 -9.34 -13.00
N GLY A 121 22.56 -9.47 -14.25
CA GLY A 121 22.32 -10.63 -15.10
C GLY A 121 20.97 -10.62 -15.82
N ILE A 122 20.69 -11.72 -16.55
CA ILE A 122 19.51 -11.88 -17.42
C ILE A 122 18.19 -11.77 -16.62
N MET A 123 18.13 -12.36 -15.44
CA MET A 123 16.94 -12.32 -14.58
C MET A 123 16.62 -10.91 -14.08
N GLY A 124 17.65 -10.15 -13.70
CA GLY A 124 17.48 -8.75 -13.32
C GLY A 124 17.01 -7.88 -14.49
N TRP A 125 17.51 -8.14 -15.70
CA TRP A 125 17.05 -7.47 -16.91
C TRP A 125 15.57 -7.78 -17.19
N ILE A 126 15.14 -9.06 -17.09
CA ILE A 126 13.73 -9.46 -17.27
C ILE A 126 12.85 -8.77 -16.22
N ALA A 127 13.25 -8.79 -14.95
CA ALA A 127 12.51 -8.12 -13.87
C ALA A 127 12.34 -6.62 -14.17
N LYS A 128 13.39 -5.95 -14.65
CA LYS A 128 13.35 -4.53 -15.03
C LYS A 128 12.40 -4.26 -16.21
N GLN A 129 12.29 -5.18 -17.20
CA GLN A 129 11.31 -5.04 -18.27
C GLN A 129 9.88 -5.22 -17.78
N VAL A 130 9.64 -6.18 -16.87
CA VAL A 130 8.33 -6.38 -16.23
C VAL A 130 7.92 -5.16 -15.42
N MET A 131 8.84 -4.57 -14.66
CA MET A 131 8.60 -3.34 -13.88
C MET A 131 8.23 -2.17 -14.81
N ARG A 132 8.99 -1.96 -15.90
CA ARG A 132 8.66 -0.92 -16.89
C ARG A 132 7.31 -1.14 -17.57
N TYR A 133 6.96 -2.38 -17.88
CA TYR A 133 5.63 -2.72 -18.41
C TYR A 133 4.51 -2.33 -17.43
N ALA A 134 4.74 -2.52 -16.13
CA ALA A 134 3.83 -2.13 -15.06
C ALA A 134 3.84 -0.62 -14.74
N GLY A 135 4.71 0.16 -15.40
CA GLY A 135 4.83 1.61 -15.21
C GLY A 135 5.74 2.02 -14.06
N SER A 136 6.65 1.15 -13.60
CA SER A 136 7.63 1.45 -12.55
C SER A 136 9.06 1.18 -13.03
N GLY A 137 10.06 1.46 -12.20
CA GLY A 137 11.47 1.28 -12.59
C GLY A 137 11.99 2.40 -13.49
N LEU A 138 11.38 3.56 -13.43
CA LEU A 138 11.92 4.83 -13.93
C LEU A 138 12.77 5.49 -12.85
N PRO A 139 13.64 6.45 -13.20
CA PRO A 139 14.33 7.24 -12.18
C PRO A 139 13.31 7.90 -11.24
N SER A 140 13.55 7.80 -9.93
CA SER A 140 12.71 8.46 -8.93
C SER A 140 12.85 9.98 -9.04
N ALA A 141 11.72 10.71 -8.99
CA ALA A 141 11.72 12.17 -8.98
C ALA A 141 12.35 12.73 -7.71
N ASN A 142 12.31 11.97 -6.59
CA ASN A 142 12.98 12.31 -5.34
C ASN A 142 12.65 13.72 -4.82
N ARG A 143 11.36 14.09 -4.90
CA ARG A 143 10.90 15.42 -4.48
C ARG A 143 9.54 15.37 -3.80
N ILE A 144 9.24 16.45 -3.08
CA ILE A 144 7.89 16.82 -2.68
C ILE A 144 7.45 17.96 -3.60
N THR A 145 6.25 17.84 -4.16
CA THR A 145 5.63 18.87 -5.01
C THR A 145 4.49 19.53 -4.25
N LEU A 146 4.42 20.85 -4.27
CA LEU A 146 3.31 21.63 -3.73
C LEU A 146 2.30 21.88 -4.84
N LEU A 147 1.04 21.62 -4.50
CA LEU A 147 -0.14 21.96 -5.29
C LEU A 147 -0.99 22.94 -4.51
N ARG A 148 -1.41 24.04 -5.15
CA ARG A 148 -2.30 25.03 -4.56
C ARG A 148 -3.42 25.36 -5.54
N ASP A 149 -4.64 25.26 -5.05
CA ASP A 149 -5.84 25.79 -5.68
C ASP A 149 -6.06 27.22 -5.14
N VAL A 150 -5.98 28.23 -6.00
CA VAL A 150 -6.01 29.63 -5.59
C VAL A 150 -7.44 30.17 -5.63
N ASP A 151 -8.25 29.71 -6.56
CA ASP A 151 -9.62 30.21 -6.79
C ASP A 151 -10.72 29.28 -6.26
N GLY A 152 -10.36 28.11 -5.72
CA GLY A 152 -11.27 27.17 -5.06
C GLY A 152 -12.13 26.36 -6.03
N ASP A 153 -11.68 26.19 -7.28
CA ASP A 153 -12.43 25.46 -8.31
C ASP A 153 -12.19 23.92 -8.28
N GLY A 154 -11.29 23.47 -7.42
CA GLY A 154 -10.93 22.06 -7.25
C GLY A 154 -9.82 21.59 -8.21
N VAL A 155 -9.10 22.53 -8.85
CA VAL A 155 -7.95 22.27 -9.70
C VAL A 155 -6.76 23.11 -9.24
N ALA A 156 -5.59 22.52 -9.14
CA ALA A 156 -4.40 23.24 -8.70
C ALA A 156 -3.89 24.20 -9.77
N ASP A 157 -3.87 25.52 -9.46
CA ASP A 157 -3.29 26.59 -10.27
C ASP A 157 -1.77 26.64 -10.16
N VAL A 158 -1.24 26.29 -8.98
CA VAL A 158 0.18 26.26 -8.68
C VAL A 158 0.63 24.81 -8.54
N LYS A 159 1.67 24.45 -9.29
CA LYS A 159 2.36 23.17 -9.19
C LYS A 159 3.86 23.43 -9.27
N VAL A 160 4.55 23.34 -8.13
CA VAL A 160 5.98 23.63 -8.03
C VAL A 160 6.72 22.59 -7.19
N PRO A 161 7.99 22.26 -7.51
CA PRO A 161 8.84 21.52 -6.58
C PRO A 161 8.95 22.27 -5.26
N PHE A 162 8.59 21.59 -4.16
CA PHE A 162 8.62 22.18 -2.82
C PHE A 162 9.89 21.82 -2.05
N ILE A 163 10.31 20.56 -2.13
CA ILE A 163 11.59 20.08 -1.61
C ILE A 163 12.15 19.11 -2.64
N GLU A 164 13.42 19.28 -2.99
CA GLU A 164 14.12 18.42 -3.96
C GLU A 164 15.29 17.66 -3.30
N ASN A 165 15.91 16.78 -4.08
CA ASN A 165 17.09 16.01 -3.68
C ASN A 165 16.85 15.11 -2.45
N LEU A 166 15.66 14.54 -2.34
CA LEU A 166 15.30 13.55 -1.34
C LEU A 166 15.73 12.14 -1.78
N ASN A 167 15.55 11.13 -0.91
CA ASN A 167 15.84 9.73 -1.22
C ASN A 167 14.56 8.89 -1.17
N SER A 168 13.88 8.75 -2.31
CA SER A 168 12.60 8.02 -2.43
C SER A 168 11.63 8.41 -1.29
N PRO A 169 11.21 9.69 -1.20
CA PRO A 169 10.33 10.18 -0.14
C PRO A 169 8.94 9.53 -0.25
N PHE A 170 8.28 9.35 0.92
CA PHE A 170 6.93 8.81 0.94
C PHE A 170 6.03 9.53 1.96
N GLY A 171 6.13 9.19 3.26
CA GLY A 171 5.30 9.78 4.30
C GLY A 171 5.71 11.21 4.63
N MET A 172 4.71 12.03 4.97
CA MET A 172 4.89 13.40 5.41
C MET A 172 4.02 13.67 6.62
N ALA A 173 4.50 14.49 7.54
CA ALA A 173 3.73 14.99 8.68
C ALA A 173 4.18 16.40 9.03
N ARG A 174 3.23 17.27 9.39
CA ARG A 174 3.56 18.64 9.88
C ARG A 174 3.28 18.71 11.38
N HIS A 175 4.25 19.12 12.15
CA HIS A 175 4.12 19.43 13.56
C HIS A 175 4.60 20.85 13.82
N GLU A 176 3.68 21.73 14.20
CA GLU A 176 3.97 23.16 14.37
C GLU A 176 4.66 23.76 13.12
N ASP A 177 5.84 24.34 13.27
CA ASP A 177 6.65 24.94 12.20
C ASP A 177 7.69 23.95 11.63
N VAL A 178 7.47 22.65 11.79
CA VAL A 178 8.35 21.59 11.27
C VAL A 178 7.59 20.68 10.32
N LEU A 179 8.11 20.51 9.11
CA LEU A 179 7.68 19.47 8.18
C LEU A 179 8.62 18.27 8.30
N LEU A 180 8.06 17.12 8.65
CA LEU A 180 8.76 15.85 8.70
C LEU A 180 8.50 15.09 7.38
N VAL A 181 9.57 14.61 6.76
CA VAL A 181 9.52 13.82 5.52
C VAL A 181 10.25 12.50 5.73
N ALA A 182 9.57 11.38 5.50
CA ALA A 182 10.21 10.08 5.50
C ALA A 182 10.79 9.76 4.12
N ASN A 183 12.10 9.76 4.04
CA ASN A 183 12.85 9.08 2.99
C ASN A 183 12.85 7.57 3.24
N THR A 184 13.35 6.79 2.28
CA THR A 184 13.46 5.32 2.44
C THR A 184 14.38 4.90 3.59
N ASP A 185 15.35 5.75 3.98
CA ASP A 185 16.44 5.48 4.92
C ASP A 185 16.46 6.39 6.17
N ALA A 186 15.65 7.44 6.18
CA ALA A 186 15.65 8.39 7.29
C ALA A 186 14.36 9.21 7.37
N VAL A 187 14.04 9.75 8.54
CA VAL A 187 13.13 10.88 8.69
C VAL A 187 13.94 12.17 8.73
N LEU A 188 13.59 13.10 7.85
CA LEU A 188 14.18 14.43 7.78
C LEU A 188 13.19 15.47 8.33
N ALA A 189 13.71 16.44 9.07
CA ALA A 189 12.97 17.60 9.57
C ALA A 189 13.39 18.85 8.79
N PHE A 190 12.41 19.62 8.35
CA PHE A 190 12.58 20.89 7.64
C PHE A 190 11.85 21.99 8.40
N ASP A 191 12.46 23.17 8.50
CA ASP A 191 11.76 24.35 8.98
C ASP A 191 10.70 24.75 7.96
N TYR A 192 9.44 24.84 8.40
CA TYR A 192 8.30 25.14 7.55
C TYR A 192 7.69 26.48 7.89
N VAL A 193 7.50 27.30 6.88
CA VAL A 193 6.76 28.56 6.98
C VAL A 193 5.50 28.45 6.15
N GLU A 194 4.35 28.71 6.78
CA GLU A 194 3.05 28.63 6.10
C GLU A 194 2.97 29.56 4.90
N GLY A 195 2.42 29.05 3.80
CA GLY A 195 2.31 29.77 2.53
C GLY A 195 3.58 29.78 1.67
N SER A 196 4.71 29.27 2.17
CA SER A 196 5.92 29.06 1.36
C SER A 196 5.63 28.16 0.16
N THR A 197 6.31 28.42 -0.94
CA THR A 197 6.23 27.58 -2.16
C THR A 197 7.48 26.75 -2.39
N GLN A 198 8.49 26.87 -1.54
CA GLN A 198 9.76 26.15 -1.65
C GLN A 198 10.50 26.11 -0.31
N ILE A 199 11.24 25.02 -0.07
CA ILE A 199 12.20 24.89 1.03
C ILE A 199 13.54 24.48 0.41
N ASP A 200 14.52 25.37 0.44
CA ASP A 200 15.87 25.17 -0.14
C ASP A 200 16.89 24.70 0.90
N THR A 201 16.55 24.81 2.19
CA THR A 201 17.45 24.41 3.28
C THR A 201 17.53 22.87 3.35
N PRO A 202 18.73 22.31 3.52
CA PRO A 202 18.86 20.86 3.72
C PRO A 202 18.08 20.37 4.94
N GLY A 203 17.37 19.27 4.79
CA GLY A 203 16.67 18.64 5.91
C GLY A 203 17.64 18.09 6.95
N ARG A 204 17.33 18.29 8.22
CA ARG A 204 18.06 17.71 9.34
C ARG A 204 17.57 16.28 9.58
N GLN A 205 18.47 15.29 9.48
CA GLN A 205 18.11 13.92 9.84
C GLN A 205 17.81 13.83 11.34
N VAL A 206 16.59 13.36 11.67
CA VAL A 206 16.13 13.19 13.05
C VAL A 206 16.01 11.73 13.46
N LEU A 207 15.82 10.82 12.50
CA LEU A 207 15.71 9.38 12.75
C LEU A 207 16.30 8.60 11.59
N ALA A 208 17.15 7.61 11.85
CA ALA A 208 17.57 6.64 10.85
C ALA A 208 16.55 5.52 10.70
N LEU A 209 16.30 5.06 9.47
CA LEU A 209 15.36 3.99 9.17
C LEU A 209 16.05 2.81 8.46
N PRO A 210 15.58 1.57 8.64
CA PRO A 210 16.16 0.42 7.97
C PRO A 210 15.98 0.51 6.45
N ALA A 211 17.09 0.49 5.70
CA ALA A 211 17.10 0.60 4.24
C ALA A 211 18.06 -0.41 3.55
N GLN A 212 18.49 -1.45 4.27
CA GLN A 212 19.38 -2.46 3.72
C GLN A 212 18.75 -3.14 2.50
N ALA A 213 19.58 -3.36 1.48
CA ALA A 213 19.14 -4.05 0.27
C ALA A 213 18.64 -5.48 0.58
N PRO A 214 17.62 -5.97 -0.12
CA PRO A 214 16.97 -5.38 -1.30
C PRO A 214 15.96 -4.28 -1.01
N ASN A 215 15.65 -3.98 0.26
CA ASN A 215 14.68 -2.97 0.70
C ASN A 215 13.35 -3.09 -0.05
N SER A 216 12.77 -4.30 -0.06
CA SER A 216 11.62 -4.63 -0.90
C SER A 216 10.40 -3.77 -0.60
N HIS A 217 10.14 -3.48 0.68
CA HIS A 217 9.16 -2.50 1.12
C HIS A 217 9.87 -1.21 1.53
N TRP A 218 10.24 -0.43 0.54
CA TRP A 218 11.07 0.76 0.69
C TRP A 218 10.29 1.97 1.22
N THR A 219 8.99 1.99 1.09
CA THR A 219 8.13 3.08 1.58
C THR A 219 8.15 3.15 3.10
N LYS A 220 8.20 4.37 3.62
CA LYS A 220 8.11 4.67 5.05
C LYS A 220 7.02 5.71 5.21
N ASN A 221 5.94 5.39 5.91
CA ASN A 221 4.87 6.34 6.11
C ASN A 221 4.92 6.96 7.50
N LEU A 222 4.39 8.16 7.62
CA LEU A 222 4.33 8.94 8.85
C LEU A 222 2.87 9.23 9.22
N LEU A 223 2.58 9.18 10.52
CA LEU A 223 1.34 9.68 11.09
C LEU A 223 1.64 10.43 12.38
N LEU A 224 1.26 11.70 12.43
CA LEU A 224 1.37 12.51 13.63
C LEU A 224 0.20 12.24 14.58
N ASP A 225 0.50 11.94 15.84
CA ASP A 225 -0.41 12.02 16.97
C ASP A 225 0.08 13.17 17.88
N ALA A 226 -0.43 14.36 17.59
CA ALA A 226 -0.03 15.56 18.32
C ALA A 226 -0.49 15.54 19.80
N GLU A 227 -1.62 14.90 20.11
CA GLU A 227 -2.15 14.82 21.46
C GLU A 227 -1.22 14.01 22.38
N SER A 228 -0.68 12.90 21.90
CA SER A 228 0.26 12.08 22.64
C SER A 228 1.74 12.44 22.42
N ASN A 229 2.03 13.52 21.66
CA ASN A 229 3.38 13.94 21.29
C ASN A 229 4.19 12.83 20.60
N ARG A 230 3.55 12.09 19.71
CA ARG A 230 4.13 10.94 19.01
C ARG A 230 4.08 11.07 17.50
N LEU A 231 5.12 10.55 16.86
CA LEU A 231 5.12 10.25 15.44
C LEU A 231 5.11 8.73 15.26
N PHE A 232 4.11 8.21 14.58
CA PHE A 232 4.12 6.81 14.15
C PHE A 232 4.83 6.69 12.81
N VAL A 233 5.71 5.67 12.70
CA VAL A 233 6.47 5.38 11.47
C VAL A 233 6.19 3.95 11.05
N ALA A 234 5.62 3.77 9.86
CA ALA A 234 5.39 2.45 9.28
C ALA A 234 6.65 1.96 8.55
N VAL A 235 7.11 0.76 8.90
CA VAL A 235 8.33 0.14 8.35
C VAL A 235 8.02 -1.26 7.87
N GLY A 236 7.90 -1.45 6.56
CA GLY A 236 7.63 -2.76 5.96
C GLY A 236 8.82 -3.72 6.05
N SER A 237 8.56 -5.01 5.88
CA SER A 237 9.57 -6.07 5.86
C SER A 237 10.58 -5.89 4.73
N ASN A 238 11.75 -6.52 4.84
CA ASN A 238 12.75 -6.53 3.77
C ASN A 238 12.46 -7.61 2.71
N SER A 239 11.67 -8.62 3.08
CA SER A 239 11.40 -9.80 2.27
C SER A 239 9.91 -10.16 2.25
N ASN A 240 9.54 -11.20 1.48
CA ASN A 240 8.14 -11.64 1.41
C ASN A 240 7.70 -12.38 2.68
N ILE A 241 8.52 -13.30 3.17
CA ILE A 241 8.21 -14.22 4.28
C ILE A 241 9.39 -14.43 5.25
N GLY A 242 10.35 -13.52 5.31
CA GLY A 242 11.56 -13.65 6.14
C GLY A 242 12.66 -14.53 5.51
N GLU A 243 12.58 -14.81 4.21
CA GLU A 243 13.50 -15.71 3.49
C GLU A 243 14.92 -15.18 3.38
N LEU A 244 15.16 -13.92 3.69
CA LEU A 244 16.49 -13.32 3.71
C LEU A 244 17.20 -13.49 5.07
N GLY A 245 16.53 -14.11 6.05
CA GLY A 245 17.03 -14.26 7.42
C GLY A 245 16.54 -13.18 8.36
N ALA A 246 16.48 -13.53 9.62
CA ALA A 246 15.90 -12.68 10.66
C ALA A 246 16.69 -11.39 10.91
N GLU A 247 18.00 -11.43 10.70
CA GLU A 247 18.89 -10.27 10.83
C GLU A 247 18.59 -9.17 9.78
N GLN A 248 17.98 -9.53 8.64
CA GLN A 248 17.55 -8.58 7.62
C GLN A 248 16.20 -7.93 7.94
N GLU A 249 15.52 -8.43 8.96
CA GLU A 249 14.18 -7.96 9.35
C GLU A 249 14.21 -7.17 10.69
N VAL A 250 15.38 -6.89 11.23
CA VAL A 250 15.51 -6.12 12.48
C VAL A 250 14.90 -4.72 12.32
N GLY A 251 13.94 -4.38 13.19
CA GLY A 251 13.19 -3.11 13.15
C GLY A 251 12.18 -3.00 12.01
N ARG A 252 11.94 -4.07 11.24
CA ARG A 252 11.02 -4.11 10.11
C ARG A 252 9.74 -4.86 10.42
N ALA A 253 8.81 -4.88 9.46
CA ALA A 253 7.47 -5.45 9.62
C ALA A 253 6.77 -4.92 10.88
N ALA A 254 6.86 -3.61 11.11
CA ALA A 254 6.52 -2.96 12.36
C ALA A 254 6.00 -1.53 12.16
N ILE A 255 5.29 -1.05 13.17
CA ILE A 255 5.06 0.38 13.37
C ILE A 255 5.88 0.81 14.56
N TRP A 256 6.64 1.88 14.41
CA TRP A 256 7.43 2.52 15.47
C TRP A 256 6.65 3.68 16.07
N ALA A 257 6.80 3.91 17.36
CA ALA A 257 6.42 5.15 18.03
C ALA A 257 7.69 5.95 18.33
N VAL A 258 7.67 7.21 17.93
CA VAL A 258 8.81 8.14 18.06
C VAL A 258 8.35 9.32 18.89
N ASP A 259 9.06 9.65 19.97
CA ASP A 259 8.83 10.87 20.76
C ASP A 259 9.24 12.09 19.93
N LEU A 260 8.36 13.07 19.78
CA LEU A 260 8.61 14.26 18.96
C LEU A 260 9.63 15.24 19.55
N LYS A 261 9.96 15.13 20.83
CA LYS A 261 10.94 16.02 21.49
C LYS A 261 12.36 15.47 21.41
N THR A 262 12.49 14.16 21.66
CA THR A 262 13.81 13.52 21.72
C THR A 262 14.17 12.76 20.45
N PHE A 263 13.18 12.39 19.63
CA PHE A 263 13.26 11.47 18.51
C PHE A 263 13.72 10.06 18.89
N ASP A 264 13.59 9.70 20.17
CA ASP A 264 13.74 8.31 20.61
C ASP A 264 12.61 7.47 20.03
N ALA A 265 12.97 6.29 19.53
CA ALA A 265 12.05 5.40 18.84
C ALA A 265 11.95 4.03 19.55
N GLU A 266 10.74 3.51 19.63
CA GLU A 266 10.46 2.13 20.08
C GLU A 266 9.54 1.42 19.10
N ILE A 267 9.57 0.08 19.07
CA ILE A 267 8.58 -0.69 18.33
C ILE A 267 7.24 -0.62 19.08
N TYR A 268 6.26 0.01 18.44
CA TYR A 268 4.90 0.10 18.94
C TYR A 268 4.12 -1.21 18.73
N ALA A 269 4.20 -1.78 17.52
CA ALA A 269 3.61 -3.07 17.17
C ALA A 269 4.44 -3.76 16.09
N ARG A 270 4.38 -5.09 16.03
CA ARG A 270 5.20 -5.91 15.13
C ARG A 270 4.37 -6.95 14.36
N GLY A 271 5.03 -7.72 13.48
CA GLY A 271 4.36 -8.78 12.72
C GLY A 271 3.41 -8.26 11.66
N LEU A 272 3.54 -6.99 11.27
CA LEU A 272 2.80 -6.30 10.23
C LEU A 272 3.67 -6.30 8.96
N ARG A 273 3.43 -7.20 8.01
CA ARG A 273 4.35 -7.41 6.86
C ARG A 273 4.73 -6.11 6.17
N ASN A 274 3.76 -5.35 5.72
CA ASN A 274 3.99 -4.05 5.09
C ASN A 274 2.84 -3.10 5.45
N PRO A 275 2.88 -2.51 6.66
CA PRO A 275 1.96 -1.46 7.03
C PRO A 275 2.29 -0.22 6.19
N VAL A 276 1.27 0.40 5.57
CA VAL A 276 1.48 1.57 4.72
C VAL A 276 0.58 2.71 5.14
N GLY A 277 -0.73 2.60 4.93
CA GLY A 277 -1.68 3.59 5.38
C GLY A 277 -1.85 3.52 6.89
N MET A 278 -1.75 4.65 7.55
CA MET A 278 -2.04 4.82 8.97
C MET A 278 -3.00 5.98 9.17
N ALA A 279 -3.93 5.84 10.11
CA ALA A 279 -4.82 6.92 10.50
C ALA A 279 -5.31 6.72 11.94
N LEU A 280 -5.57 7.82 12.66
CA LEU A 280 -6.27 7.77 13.95
C LEU A 280 -7.78 7.74 13.69
N HIS A 281 -8.48 6.84 14.36
CA HIS A 281 -9.93 6.79 14.28
C HIS A 281 -10.54 8.04 14.95
N PRO A 282 -11.36 8.84 14.26
CA PRO A 282 -11.72 10.20 14.71
C PRO A 282 -12.52 10.22 16.03
N LYS A 283 -13.20 9.12 16.35
CA LYS A 283 -14.02 9.03 17.59
C LYS A 283 -13.29 8.38 18.75
N THR A 284 -12.45 7.38 18.49
CA THR A 284 -11.80 6.58 19.53
C THR A 284 -10.35 6.96 19.79
N GLY A 285 -9.71 7.71 18.87
CA GLY A 285 -8.27 7.99 18.89
C GLY A 285 -7.39 6.76 18.60
N ALA A 286 -7.98 5.58 18.37
CA ALA A 286 -7.23 4.36 18.11
C ALA A 286 -6.44 4.47 16.79
N LEU A 287 -5.20 3.96 16.81
CA LEU A 287 -4.36 3.85 15.62
C LEU A 287 -4.85 2.69 14.74
N TRP A 288 -5.06 2.95 13.47
CA TRP A 288 -5.40 1.95 12.47
C TRP A 288 -4.36 1.92 11.34
N THR A 289 -4.19 0.74 10.72
CA THR A 289 -3.29 0.58 9.58
C THR A 289 -3.88 -0.35 8.52
N ALA A 290 -3.60 -0.03 7.25
CA ALA A 290 -3.78 -0.93 6.11
C ALA A 290 -2.46 -1.67 5.85
N VAL A 291 -2.52 -3.00 5.82
CA VAL A 291 -1.34 -3.87 5.64
C VAL A 291 -1.43 -4.63 4.34
N ASN A 292 -0.40 -4.50 3.52
CA ASN A 292 -0.20 -5.30 2.32
C ASN A 292 0.49 -6.61 2.68
N GLU A 293 -0.18 -7.73 2.41
CA GLU A 293 0.21 -9.06 2.84
C GLU A 293 1.09 -9.81 1.82
N ARG A 294 1.49 -11.03 2.21
CA ARG A 294 2.48 -11.87 1.50
C ARG A 294 1.93 -12.51 0.24
N ASP A 295 2.84 -12.81 -0.66
CA ASP A 295 2.58 -13.41 -1.95
C ASP A 295 2.83 -14.93 -1.94
N GLN A 296 2.44 -15.62 -3.03
CA GLN A 296 2.79 -17.02 -3.35
C GLN A 296 2.12 -18.09 -2.45
N LEU A 297 0.95 -17.79 -1.89
CA LEU A 297 0.08 -18.79 -1.23
C LEU A 297 -1.19 -19.13 -2.04
N GLY A 298 -1.25 -18.71 -3.30
CA GLY A 298 -2.39 -18.83 -4.19
C GLY A 298 -3.00 -17.49 -4.55
N ASP A 299 -3.95 -17.48 -5.47
CA ASP A 299 -4.58 -16.24 -5.95
C ASP A 299 -5.51 -15.60 -4.89
N ASP A 300 -6.07 -16.38 -3.97
CA ASP A 300 -7.02 -15.94 -2.96
C ASP A 300 -6.46 -15.92 -1.52
N LEU A 301 -5.13 -16.02 -1.37
CA LEU A 301 -4.36 -15.87 -0.13
C LEU A 301 -3.07 -15.12 -0.35
N VAL A 302 -2.64 -14.30 0.59
CA VAL A 302 -3.24 -13.90 1.88
C VAL A 302 -3.99 -12.59 1.66
N PRO A 303 -5.15 -12.36 2.27
CA PRO A 303 -5.81 -11.07 2.13
C PRO A 303 -4.97 -9.96 2.79
N ASP A 304 -4.89 -8.83 2.11
CA ASP A 304 -4.55 -7.56 2.76
C ASP A 304 -5.56 -7.29 3.87
N TYR A 305 -5.22 -6.47 4.85
CA TYR A 305 -6.13 -6.25 5.96
C TYR A 305 -6.06 -4.86 6.56
N LEU A 306 -7.13 -4.50 7.25
CA LEU A 306 -7.23 -3.35 8.12
C LEU A 306 -7.16 -3.83 9.57
N ALA A 307 -6.31 -3.21 10.37
CA ALA A 307 -6.13 -3.55 11.78
C ALA A 307 -6.10 -2.32 12.67
N GLU A 308 -6.78 -2.41 13.81
CA GLU A 308 -6.51 -1.55 14.96
C GLU A 308 -5.17 -1.94 15.56
N VAL A 309 -4.28 -0.97 15.76
CA VAL A 309 -2.90 -1.21 16.22
C VAL A 309 -2.78 -0.85 17.69
N VAL A 310 -2.41 -1.84 18.51
CA VAL A 310 -2.26 -1.68 19.95
C VAL A 310 -0.79 -1.87 20.33
N GLN A 311 -0.32 -1.03 21.24
CA GLN A 311 1.05 -1.08 21.72
C GLN A 311 1.40 -2.45 22.32
N GLY A 312 2.50 -3.04 21.85
CA GLY A 312 3.01 -4.33 22.30
C GLY A 312 2.44 -5.54 21.55
N ASP A 313 1.43 -5.35 20.68
CA ASP A 313 0.83 -6.45 19.92
C ASP A 313 1.72 -6.98 18.79
N ASP A 314 1.49 -8.25 18.44
CA ASP A 314 2.11 -8.95 17.32
C ASP A 314 1.03 -9.45 16.36
N TYR A 315 1.20 -9.24 15.04
CA TYR A 315 0.25 -9.63 14.00
C TYR A 315 0.68 -10.89 13.23
N GLY A 316 1.79 -11.51 13.64
CA GLY A 316 2.19 -12.88 13.28
C GLY A 316 3.15 -13.01 12.11
N TRP A 317 3.37 -11.98 11.28
CA TRP A 317 4.36 -12.11 10.19
C TRP A 317 5.78 -12.37 10.77
N PRO A 318 6.59 -13.24 10.18
CA PRO A 318 6.35 -14.02 8.97
C PRO A 318 5.71 -15.38 9.22
N THR A 319 5.69 -15.88 10.46
CA THR A 319 5.33 -17.27 10.80
C THR A 319 3.85 -17.57 10.66
N GLN A 320 3.02 -16.56 10.86
CA GLN A 320 1.56 -16.68 10.81
C GLN A 320 0.94 -15.58 9.94
N TYR A 321 -0.25 -15.85 9.46
CA TYR A 321 -1.12 -14.89 8.78
C TYR A 321 -2.54 -14.98 9.34
N TRP A 322 -3.31 -13.93 9.19
CA TRP A 322 -4.64 -13.81 9.75
C TRP A 322 -4.71 -14.24 11.23
N GLY A 323 -3.71 -13.85 12.00
CA GLY A 323 -3.59 -14.12 13.43
C GLY A 323 -3.13 -15.53 13.78
N VAL A 324 -3.86 -16.57 13.37
CA VAL A 324 -3.66 -17.95 13.86
C VAL A 324 -3.20 -18.95 12.80
N LEU A 325 -3.26 -18.60 11.53
CA LEU A 325 -2.94 -19.52 10.43
C LEU A 325 -1.44 -19.51 10.16
N ARG A 326 -0.83 -20.68 10.23
CA ARG A 326 0.59 -20.83 9.98
C ARG A 326 0.92 -20.76 8.50
N ASP A 327 1.97 -20.01 8.13
CA ASP A 327 2.57 -20.09 6.80
C ASP A 327 3.41 -21.37 6.68
N PRO A 328 3.03 -22.33 5.83
CA PRO A 328 3.74 -23.60 5.72
C PRO A 328 5.16 -23.48 5.13
N ARG A 329 5.52 -22.35 4.55
CA ARG A 329 6.82 -22.08 3.92
C ARG A 329 7.86 -21.57 4.92
N VAL A 330 7.41 -21.03 6.05
CA VAL A 330 8.29 -20.46 7.07
C VAL A 330 8.68 -21.54 8.07
N PRO A 331 9.98 -21.75 8.38
CA PRO A 331 10.42 -22.71 9.40
C PRO A 331 9.75 -22.48 10.76
N ALA A 332 9.55 -23.56 11.52
CA ALA A 332 8.90 -23.46 12.82
C ALA A 332 9.72 -22.71 13.86
N ASP A 333 11.03 -22.79 13.71
CA ASP A 333 12.06 -22.20 14.54
C ASP A 333 12.55 -20.84 14.02
N TRP A 334 11.87 -20.26 13.03
CA TRP A 334 12.20 -18.92 12.57
C TRP A 334 12.13 -17.96 13.75
N SER A 335 13.24 -17.34 14.06
CA SER A 335 13.37 -16.36 15.15
C SER A 335 14.18 -15.16 14.65
N GLU A 336 13.88 -14.00 15.13
CA GLU A 336 14.74 -12.83 14.95
C GLU A 336 16.07 -13.15 15.62
N GLY A 337 17.15 -13.33 14.80
CA GLY A 337 18.47 -13.70 15.28
C GLY A 337 19.06 -12.68 16.27
N PRO A 338 20.20 -13.01 16.93
CA PRO A 338 20.86 -12.09 17.84
C PRO A 338 21.35 -10.85 17.08
N SER A 339 20.87 -9.68 17.48
CA SER A 339 21.36 -8.41 16.93
C SER A 339 22.78 -8.17 17.45
N SER A 340 23.73 -8.04 16.55
CA SER A 340 25.06 -7.52 16.82
C SER A 340 25.09 -6.02 16.58
N GLY A 341 24.69 -5.20 17.55
CA GLY A 341 24.77 -3.74 17.41
C GLY A 341 24.03 -3.01 18.54
N ASN A 342 24.68 -2.03 19.12
CA ASN A 342 24.24 -1.40 20.37
C ASN A 342 23.00 -0.52 20.27
N ASP A 343 22.54 -0.11 19.08
CA ASP A 343 21.46 0.89 18.94
C ASP A 343 20.08 0.30 18.57
N LEU A 344 20.05 -0.97 18.18
CA LEU A 344 18.80 -1.68 17.85
C LEU A 344 18.34 -2.68 18.93
N ALA A 345 19.04 -2.75 20.05
CA ALA A 345 18.73 -3.67 21.15
C ALA A 345 17.32 -3.45 21.76
N VAL A 346 16.76 -2.25 21.60
CA VAL A 346 15.40 -1.90 22.03
C VAL A 346 14.34 -2.56 21.15
N MET A 347 14.70 -3.00 19.95
CA MET A 347 13.78 -3.52 18.93
C MET A 347 13.63 -5.05 18.94
N ARG A 348 14.08 -5.72 20.00
CA ARG A 348 13.99 -7.19 20.14
C ARG A 348 12.66 -7.63 20.74
N ARG A 349 12.19 -8.83 20.36
CA ARG A 349 11.21 -9.53 21.19
C ARG A 349 11.76 -9.67 22.61
N PRO A 350 10.94 -9.44 23.66
CA PRO A 350 11.35 -9.80 25.01
C PRO A 350 11.69 -11.29 25.05
N GLN A 351 12.95 -11.64 25.29
CA GLN A 351 13.38 -13.04 25.46
C GLN A 351 13.03 -13.60 26.86
N ASP A 352 12.63 -12.74 27.77
CA ASP A 352 12.45 -13.11 29.16
C ASP A 352 10.98 -13.35 29.46
N GLY A 353 10.55 -14.62 29.51
CA GLY A 353 9.40 -15.12 30.30
C GLY A 353 8.08 -14.35 30.32
N ALA A 354 8.06 -13.14 29.80
CA ALA A 354 6.88 -12.34 29.55
C ALA A 354 6.09 -13.01 28.43
N ARG A 355 4.85 -13.30 28.64
CA ARG A 355 3.84 -13.87 27.75
C ARG A 355 4.23 -13.58 26.30
N ASN A 356 4.35 -14.65 25.49
CA ASN A 356 4.33 -14.53 24.04
C ASN A 356 3.14 -13.62 23.74
N PRO A 357 3.35 -12.39 23.17
CA PRO A 357 2.23 -11.50 22.95
C PRO A 357 1.22 -12.30 22.14
N SER A 358 -0.04 -12.30 22.56
CA SER A 358 -1.07 -13.03 21.82
C SER A 358 -1.11 -12.46 20.42
N ILE A 359 -0.91 -13.31 19.42
CA ILE A 359 -0.97 -12.85 18.03
C ILE A 359 -2.37 -12.34 17.77
N ARG A 360 -2.44 -11.09 17.33
CA ARG A 360 -3.70 -10.39 17.12
C ARG A 360 -4.29 -10.74 15.76
N ILE A 361 -5.57 -11.04 15.73
CA ILE A 361 -6.33 -11.23 14.49
C ILE A 361 -6.64 -9.85 13.92
N PRO A 362 -6.37 -9.59 12.62
CA PRO A 362 -6.79 -8.36 11.96
C PRO A 362 -8.31 -8.15 12.05
N ALA A 363 -8.74 -6.89 12.07
CA ALA A 363 -10.15 -6.55 12.24
C ALA A 363 -10.98 -6.77 10.97
N TYR A 364 -10.37 -6.59 9.77
CA TYR A 364 -11.10 -6.65 8.50
C TYR A 364 -10.19 -7.04 7.34
N ALA A 365 -10.60 -8.03 6.56
CA ALA A 365 -9.90 -8.46 5.35
C ALA A 365 -10.30 -7.60 4.15
N LEU A 366 -9.29 -7.18 3.36
CA LEU A 366 -9.40 -6.23 2.24
C LEU A 366 -9.23 -6.89 0.87
N GLY A 367 -9.31 -8.24 0.81
CA GLY A 367 -9.09 -9.02 -0.41
C GLY A 367 -7.62 -9.39 -0.63
N ALA A 368 -7.39 -10.55 -1.26
CA ALA A 368 -6.05 -11.02 -1.56
C ALA A 368 -5.42 -10.25 -2.72
N HIS A 369 -4.14 -9.87 -2.54
CA HIS A 369 -3.32 -9.18 -3.55
C HIS A 369 -3.89 -7.85 -4.05
N THR A 370 -4.72 -7.18 -3.25
CA THR A 370 -5.30 -5.88 -3.64
C THR A 370 -4.29 -4.74 -3.57
N ALA A 371 -3.16 -4.96 -2.88
CA ALA A 371 -2.17 -3.95 -2.54
C ALA A 371 -2.84 -2.72 -1.90
N SER A 372 -3.49 -2.95 -0.76
CA SER A 372 -4.15 -1.92 0.04
C SER A 372 -3.10 -1.04 0.71
N LEU A 373 -2.95 0.21 0.25
CA LEU A 373 -1.88 1.11 0.63
C LEU A 373 -2.37 2.35 1.36
N GLY A 374 -3.34 3.09 0.79
CA GLY A 374 -3.89 4.31 1.38
C GLY A 374 -4.91 4.02 2.46
N LEU A 375 -4.94 4.85 3.51
CA LEU A 375 -5.96 4.82 4.57
C LEU A 375 -6.26 6.24 5.04
N ALA A 376 -7.54 6.61 5.02
CA ALA A 376 -8.05 7.79 5.68
C ALA A 376 -9.41 7.48 6.30
N PHE A 377 -9.71 8.04 7.48
CA PHE A 377 -11.06 7.98 8.01
C PHE A 377 -11.92 9.12 7.48
N TYR A 378 -13.15 8.81 7.19
CA TYR A 378 -14.20 9.78 6.90
C TYR A 378 -15.28 9.68 7.96
N ALA A 379 -15.62 10.82 8.56
CA ALA A 379 -16.65 10.94 9.58
C ALA A 379 -17.41 12.26 9.36
N ASN A 380 -18.29 12.30 8.36
CA ASN A 380 -19.06 13.49 8.02
C ASN A 380 -20.45 13.09 7.55
N GLU A 381 -21.47 13.86 7.92
CA GLU A 381 -22.87 13.64 7.56
C GLU A 381 -23.21 14.02 6.11
N ALA A 382 -22.30 14.71 5.41
CA ALA A 382 -22.53 15.18 4.04
C ALA A 382 -22.77 14.04 3.04
N MET A 383 -22.32 12.81 3.34
CA MET A 383 -22.50 11.65 2.48
C MET A 383 -23.22 10.52 3.23
N PRO A 384 -24.56 10.43 3.20
CA PRO A 384 -25.33 9.49 4.03
C PRO A 384 -24.95 8.02 3.93
N ALA A 385 -24.53 7.55 2.75
CA ALA A 385 -24.09 6.18 2.54
C ALA A 385 -22.66 5.92 3.07
N PHE A 386 -21.90 6.96 3.44
CA PHE A 386 -20.48 6.90 3.79
C PHE A 386 -20.19 7.69 5.09
N GLN A 387 -21.11 7.70 6.05
CA GLN A 387 -21.06 8.58 7.23
C GLN A 387 -19.91 8.32 8.18
N SER A 388 -19.49 7.07 8.35
CA SER A 388 -18.40 6.70 9.25
C SER A 388 -17.68 5.48 8.72
N GLY A 389 -16.40 5.62 8.44
CA GLY A 389 -15.60 4.48 7.98
C GLY A 389 -14.25 4.87 7.43
N ALA A 390 -13.57 3.87 6.88
CA ALA A 390 -12.23 3.98 6.33
C ALA A 390 -12.26 3.97 4.79
N ILE A 391 -11.60 4.94 4.18
CA ILE A 391 -11.33 5.00 2.75
C ILE A 391 -9.99 4.33 2.50
N ILE A 392 -9.96 3.34 1.60
CA ILE A 392 -8.79 2.53 1.30
C ILE A 392 -8.42 2.64 -0.17
N GLY A 393 -7.20 3.09 -0.45
CA GLY A 393 -6.63 3.05 -1.79
C GLY A 393 -6.00 1.69 -2.10
N GLN A 394 -6.56 0.97 -3.08
CA GLN A 394 -6.08 -0.35 -3.52
C GLN A 394 -5.31 -0.24 -4.83
N HIS A 395 -3.99 -0.40 -4.74
CA HIS A 395 -3.06 -0.22 -5.86
C HIS A 395 -3.22 -1.27 -6.97
N GLY A 396 -3.68 -2.46 -6.59
CA GLY A 396 -3.98 -3.56 -7.50
C GLY A 396 -2.87 -4.58 -7.67
N SER A 397 -3.29 -5.81 -7.98
CA SER A 397 -2.45 -7.00 -8.03
C SER A 397 -1.46 -6.97 -9.21
N TRP A 398 -0.32 -7.64 -9.00
CA TRP A 398 0.68 -7.90 -10.04
C TRP A 398 0.87 -9.40 -10.32
N ASN A 399 0.34 -10.26 -9.47
CA ASN A 399 0.61 -11.71 -9.39
C ASN A 399 -0.66 -12.57 -9.32
N ARG A 400 -1.83 -12.02 -9.66
CA ARG A 400 -3.14 -12.67 -9.55
C ARG A 400 -3.91 -12.63 -10.87
N GLU A 401 -4.76 -13.66 -11.11
CA GLU A 401 -5.73 -13.71 -12.21
C GLU A 401 -7.05 -14.33 -11.70
N PRO A 402 -8.21 -13.67 -11.86
CA PRO A 402 -8.37 -12.30 -12.37
C PRO A 402 -7.71 -11.27 -11.45
N LYS A 403 -7.38 -10.09 -11.99
CA LYS A 403 -6.77 -9.00 -11.21
C LYS A 403 -7.71 -8.52 -10.10
N SER A 404 -7.14 -8.09 -8.97
CA SER A 404 -7.84 -7.53 -7.82
C SER A 404 -7.30 -6.16 -7.44
N GLY A 405 -8.08 -5.40 -6.66
CA GLY A 405 -7.76 -4.01 -6.35
C GLY A 405 -8.02 -3.07 -7.54
N TYR A 406 -7.14 -2.10 -7.80
CA TYR A 406 -7.31 -1.07 -8.82
C TYR A 406 -8.56 -0.22 -8.59
N GLN A 407 -8.77 0.21 -7.36
CA GLN A 407 -9.97 0.92 -6.93
C GLN A 407 -9.74 1.68 -5.63
N VAL A 408 -10.67 2.55 -5.28
CA VAL A 408 -10.79 3.09 -3.93
C VAL A 408 -12.08 2.56 -3.33
N ILE A 409 -12.00 2.00 -2.13
CA ILE A 409 -13.13 1.44 -1.40
C ILE A 409 -13.37 2.17 -0.08
N PHE A 410 -14.58 2.05 0.43
CA PHE A 410 -14.98 2.46 1.76
C PHE A 410 -15.36 1.23 2.58
N VAL A 411 -14.78 1.11 3.76
CA VAL A 411 -15.15 0.10 4.76
C VAL A 411 -15.98 0.79 5.82
N PRO A 412 -17.28 0.46 5.96
CA PRO A 412 -18.13 1.07 6.99
C PRO A 412 -17.67 0.71 8.41
N PHE A 413 -17.83 1.64 9.34
CA PHE A 413 -17.58 1.45 10.76
C PHE A 413 -18.84 1.72 11.57
N ASP A 414 -19.04 0.94 12.61
CA ASP A 414 -20.16 1.13 13.54
C ASP A 414 -19.86 2.21 14.59
N GLN A 415 -20.83 2.44 15.46
CA GLN A 415 -20.72 3.46 16.53
C GLN A 415 -19.65 3.11 17.58
N SER A 416 -19.24 1.85 17.69
CA SER A 416 -18.16 1.41 18.59
C SER A 416 -16.76 1.60 17.99
N GLY A 417 -16.68 2.04 16.72
CA GLY A 417 -15.42 2.22 16.01
C GLY A 417 -14.87 0.92 15.43
N GLN A 418 -15.73 -0.06 15.15
CA GLN A 418 -15.33 -1.32 14.54
C GLN A 418 -15.84 -1.45 13.11
N PRO A 419 -15.06 -2.05 12.18
CA PRO A 419 -15.48 -2.24 10.80
C PRO A 419 -16.64 -3.23 10.70
N VAL A 420 -17.58 -2.96 9.81
CA VAL A 420 -18.79 -3.76 9.62
C VAL A 420 -19.16 -3.91 8.14
N GLY A 421 -19.96 -4.93 7.83
CA GLY A 421 -20.56 -5.10 6.50
C GLY A 421 -19.55 -5.40 5.38
N ALA A 422 -19.99 -5.19 4.15
CA ALA A 422 -19.18 -5.33 2.95
C ALA A 422 -18.54 -3.99 2.57
N PRO A 423 -17.36 -3.98 1.90
CA PRO A 423 -16.77 -2.76 1.41
C PRO A 423 -17.60 -2.19 0.25
N LEU A 424 -17.68 -0.87 0.17
CA LEU A 424 -18.38 -0.14 -0.88
C LEU A 424 -17.36 0.52 -1.83
N PRO A 425 -17.52 0.41 -3.16
CA PRO A 425 -16.64 1.11 -4.08
C PRO A 425 -16.90 2.61 -4.06
N ILE A 426 -15.84 3.43 -3.98
CA ILE A 426 -15.90 4.89 -4.14
C ILE A 426 -15.45 5.27 -5.55
N LEU A 427 -14.30 4.75 -6.00
CA LEU A 427 -13.77 4.98 -7.35
C LEU A 427 -13.37 3.64 -7.97
N THR A 428 -13.83 3.41 -9.21
CA THR A 428 -13.52 2.23 -10.02
C THR A 428 -13.04 2.64 -11.42
N GLY A 429 -12.91 1.69 -12.35
CA GLY A 429 -12.52 1.98 -13.74
C GLY A 429 -11.02 2.25 -13.94
N PHE A 430 -10.16 1.88 -12.98
CA PHE A 430 -8.71 1.99 -13.12
C PHE A 430 -8.09 0.91 -14.02
N LEU A 431 -8.85 -0.12 -14.37
CA LEU A 431 -8.51 -1.06 -15.44
C LEU A 431 -9.43 -0.84 -16.64
N ASP A 432 -8.88 -0.94 -17.85
CA ASP A 432 -9.69 -1.01 -19.06
C ASP A 432 -10.18 -2.45 -19.34
N ASP A 433 -11.01 -2.62 -20.38
CA ASP A 433 -11.58 -3.92 -20.78
C ASP A 433 -10.54 -4.99 -21.12
N LYS A 434 -9.29 -4.58 -21.38
CA LYS A 434 -8.16 -5.46 -21.67
C LYS A 434 -7.29 -5.72 -20.43
N GLY A 435 -7.71 -5.27 -19.26
CA GLY A 435 -6.98 -5.40 -18.01
C GLY A 435 -5.69 -4.57 -17.96
N ARG A 436 -5.62 -3.44 -18.71
CA ARG A 436 -4.50 -2.50 -18.67
C ARG A 436 -4.80 -1.40 -17.66
N ALA A 437 -3.79 -0.95 -16.93
CA ALA A 437 -3.96 0.03 -15.85
C ALA A 437 -3.97 1.47 -16.41
N MET A 438 -5.07 2.16 -16.19
CA MET A 438 -5.19 3.59 -16.45
C MET A 438 -4.57 4.40 -15.30
N GLY A 439 -4.64 3.87 -14.09
CA GLY A 439 -4.05 4.40 -12.87
C GLY A 439 -3.99 3.32 -11.79
N ARG A 440 -3.31 3.63 -10.70
CA ARG A 440 -3.17 2.73 -9.54
C ARG A 440 -3.25 3.57 -8.26
N PRO A 441 -4.35 3.49 -7.48
CA PRO A 441 -4.50 4.25 -6.24
C PRO A 441 -3.36 3.97 -5.24
N VAL A 442 -2.90 4.99 -4.53
CA VAL A 442 -1.90 4.88 -3.47
C VAL A 442 -2.41 5.61 -2.23
N GLY A 443 -1.93 6.82 -1.97
CA GLY A 443 -2.36 7.64 -0.84
C GLY A 443 -3.79 8.12 -1.01
N VAL A 444 -4.50 8.23 0.09
CA VAL A 444 -5.81 8.87 0.20
C VAL A 444 -5.79 9.84 1.38
N VAL A 445 -6.39 10.99 1.21
CA VAL A 445 -6.61 11.98 2.26
C VAL A 445 -8.03 12.51 2.18
N VAL A 446 -8.53 13.00 3.27
CA VAL A 446 -9.81 13.70 3.35
C VAL A 446 -9.49 15.14 3.72
N ASP A 447 -9.92 16.06 2.88
CA ASP A 447 -9.90 17.48 3.19
C ASP A 447 -11.08 17.81 4.13
N GLN A 448 -10.88 18.70 5.10
CA GLN A 448 -11.83 18.99 6.18
C GLN A 448 -12.73 20.18 5.84
#